data_07179487ccbb7b5ddec9dc39529453a6
#
_entry.id   07179487ccbb7b5ddec9dc39529453a6
#
_cell.length_a   1.000
_cell.length_b   1.000
_cell.length_c   1.000
_cell.angle_alpha   90.00
_cell.angle_beta   90.00
_cell.angle_gamma   90.00
#
_symmetry.space_group_name_H-M   'P 1'
#
loop_
_entity.id
_entity.type
_entity.pdbx_description
1 polymer ?
#
loop_
_entity_poly.entity_id
_entity_poly.type
_entity_poly.pdbx_seq_one_letter_code
_entity_poly.pdbx_strand_id
1 'polypeptide(L)'
;MCIRDRLGGAYDIAHHMQWFEAFAARLEGSTRTCRISFLDMYPKIAGRMAALGFVGVPEEAKAALALRLAELGAAHGIEVGGCGDGALDDAGLARAGCIDAAVVERVAGVRAKRAPGGARRGACRCSPSVDIGTYDTCANGCVYCYANPGTSAAPCGAADPWRLRRYDPASPMLCDELTPDDTVEECASAKLPEAPPRLF
;
A
#
# COMPACT_ATOMS: atom_id res chain seq x y z
N MET A 1 -5.95 7.23 4.91
CA MET A 1 -5.58 7.55 3.51
C MET A 1 -4.17 7.02 3.25
N CYS A 2 -3.90 6.45 2.10
CA CYS A 2 -2.58 5.94 1.73
C CYS A 2 -2.17 6.57 0.40
N ILE A 3 -1.03 7.25 0.37
CA ILE A 3 -0.52 7.95 -0.82
C ILE A 3 0.85 7.40 -1.14
N ARG A 4 1.08 7.11 -2.43
CA ARG A 4 2.36 6.64 -2.93
C ARG A 4 2.87 7.63 -3.97
N ASP A 5 3.81 8.47 -3.53
CA ASP A 5 4.33 9.57 -4.32
C ASP A 5 5.48 9.14 -5.26
N ARG A 6 5.54 9.80 -6.41
CA ARG A 6 6.67 9.71 -7.32
C ARG A 6 7.08 11.13 -7.73
N LEU A 7 8.36 11.42 -7.69
CA LEU A 7 8.89 12.69 -8.13
C LEU A 7 9.48 12.56 -9.54
N GLY A 8 9.17 13.51 -10.41
CA GLY A 8 9.72 13.59 -11.76
C GLY A 8 8.79 14.25 -12.76
N GLY A 9 9.32 15.02 -13.66
CA GLY A 9 8.58 15.74 -14.69
C GLY A 9 7.54 16.68 -14.11
N ALA A 10 6.26 16.50 -14.49
CA ALA A 10 5.14 17.32 -14.01
C ALA A 10 4.72 17.00 -12.55
N TYR A 11 5.31 16.00 -11.92
CA TYR A 11 5.01 15.57 -10.55
C TYR A 11 6.13 15.99 -9.61
N ASP A 12 6.37 17.28 -9.51
CA ASP A 12 7.34 17.89 -8.61
C ASP A 12 6.80 18.04 -7.18
N ILE A 13 7.63 18.54 -6.29
CA ILE A 13 7.26 18.79 -4.88
C ILE A 13 6.05 19.74 -4.80
N ALA A 14 6.00 20.79 -5.62
CA ALA A 14 4.91 21.75 -5.60
C ALA A 14 3.57 21.10 -6.00
N HIS A 15 3.60 20.24 -7.03
CA HIS A 15 2.44 19.44 -7.43
C HIS A 15 1.91 18.58 -6.27
N HIS A 16 2.79 17.83 -5.61
CA HIS A 16 2.38 16.96 -4.50
C HIS A 16 1.82 17.75 -3.32
N MET A 17 2.43 18.88 -2.97
CA MET A 17 1.94 19.76 -1.91
C MET A 17 0.54 20.30 -2.24
N GLN A 18 0.34 20.82 -3.45
CA GLN A 18 -0.95 21.38 -3.88
C GLN A 18 -2.07 20.34 -3.80
N TRP A 19 -1.83 19.16 -4.34
CA TRP A 19 -2.84 18.11 -4.34
C TRP A 19 -3.08 17.53 -2.95
N PHE A 20 -2.02 17.38 -2.15
CA PHE A 20 -2.17 16.90 -0.78
C PHE A 20 -2.99 17.88 0.07
N GLU A 21 -2.74 19.18 -0.03
CA GLU A 21 -3.52 20.20 0.67
C GLU A 21 -4.99 20.16 0.27
N ALA A 22 -5.28 20.09 -1.03
CA ALA A 22 -6.65 19.97 -1.53
C ALA A 22 -7.36 18.71 -0.99
N PHE A 23 -6.67 17.56 -0.90
CA PHE A 23 -7.21 16.34 -0.29
C PHE A 23 -7.38 16.48 1.22
N ALA A 24 -6.40 17.03 1.92
CA ALA A 24 -6.43 17.20 3.37
C ALA A 24 -7.61 18.08 3.80
N ALA A 25 -7.81 19.21 3.11
CA ALA A 25 -8.94 20.09 3.35
C ALA A 25 -10.31 19.40 3.14
N ARG A 26 -10.42 18.53 2.11
CA ARG A 26 -11.66 17.79 1.85
C ARG A 26 -11.92 16.65 2.84
N LEU A 27 -10.88 16.16 3.50
CA LEU A 27 -10.94 15.05 4.44
C LEU A 27 -10.86 15.50 5.91
N GLU A 28 -10.77 16.79 6.14
CA GLU A 28 -10.77 17.39 7.48
C GLU A 28 -11.99 16.93 8.28
N GLY A 29 -11.78 16.54 9.52
CA GLY A 29 -12.81 15.97 10.38
C GLY A 29 -13.23 14.53 10.06
N SER A 30 -12.98 14.04 8.84
CA SER A 30 -13.33 12.68 8.41
C SER A 30 -12.15 11.70 8.47
N THR A 31 -10.91 12.22 8.36
CA THR A 31 -9.68 11.43 8.36
C THR A 31 -8.73 11.96 9.42
N ARG A 32 -8.17 11.08 10.24
CA ARG A 32 -7.21 11.45 11.31
C ARG A 32 -5.76 11.10 10.96
N THR A 33 -5.56 10.17 10.05
CA THR A 33 -4.23 9.68 9.72
C THR A 33 -4.05 9.50 8.22
N CYS A 34 -2.88 9.86 7.73
CA CYS A 34 -2.43 9.60 6.36
C CYS A 34 -1.14 8.79 6.40
N ARG A 35 -1.02 7.79 5.53
CA ARG A 35 0.20 7.02 5.33
C ARG A 35 0.75 7.32 3.97
N ILE A 36 1.98 7.84 3.95
CA ILE A 36 2.72 8.12 2.72
C ILE A 36 3.83 7.11 2.52
N SER A 37 4.15 6.81 1.28
CA SER A 37 5.33 6.05 0.87
C SER A 37 5.74 6.49 -0.52
N PHE A 38 7.03 6.43 -0.82
CA PHE A 38 7.53 6.64 -2.16
C PHE A 38 7.46 5.35 -2.98
N LEU A 39 7.51 5.51 -4.31
CA LEU A 39 7.49 4.39 -5.22
C LEU A 39 8.80 3.60 -5.12
N ASP A 40 8.68 2.33 -4.77
CA ASP A 40 9.80 1.40 -4.82
C ASP A 40 10.04 0.90 -6.24
N MET A 41 11.30 0.96 -6.69
CA MET A 41 11.71 0.50 -8.01
C MET A 41 11.97 -1.01 -8.00
N TYR A 42 10.90 -1.80 -8.02
CA TYR A 42 11.04 -3.26 -8.13
C TYR A 42 11.68 -3.68 -9.46
N PRO A 43 12.49 -4.75 -9.49
CA PRO A 43 13.09 -5.25 -10.73
C PRO A 43 12.09 -5.46 -11.87
N LYS A 44 10.88 -5.93 -11.55
CA LYS A 44 9.80 -6.15 -12.53
C LYS A 44 9.32 -4.89 -13.25
N ILE A 45 9.47 -3.72 -12.65
CA ILE A 45 8.99 -2.45 -13.21
C ILE A 45 10.14 -1.52 -13.62
N ALA A 46 11.37 -1.77 -13.18
CA ALA A 46 12.51 -0.86 -13.35
C ALA A 46 12.76 -0.48 -14.81
N GLY A 47 12.77 -1.45 -15.72
CA GLY A 47 13.00 -1.18 -17.15
C GLY A 47 11.90 -0.31 -17.77
N ARG A 48 10.64 -0.56 -17.41
CA ARG A 48 9.50 0.21 -17.88
C ARG A 48 9.49 1.64 -17.31
N MET A 49 9.82 1.79 -16.04
CA MET A 49 9.93 3.10 -15.39
C MET A 49 11.07 3.91 -15.97
N ALA A 50 12.23 3.28 -16.23
CA ALA A 50 13.38 3.92 -16.90
C ALA A 50 13.02 4.39 -18.33
N ALA A 51 12.28 3.60 -19.10
CA ALA A 51 11.82 3.98 -20.44
C ALA A 51 10.86 5.19 -20.41
N LEU A 52 10.19 5.44 -19.30
CA LEU A 52 9.33 6.61 -19.07
C LEU A 52 10.07 7.79 -18.43
N GLY A 53 11.39 7.70 -18.29
CA GLY A 53 12.23 8.73 -17.69
C GLY A 53 12.11 8.82 -16.16
N PHE A 54 11.56 7.81 -15.50
CA PHE A 54 11.51 7.78 -14.04
C PHE A 54 12.75 7.13 -13.46
N VAL A 55 13.47 7.90 -12.67
CA VAL A 55 14.59 7.45 -11.84
C VAL A 55 14.13 7.42 -10.37
N GLY A 56 14.91 6.78 -9.52
CA GLY A 56 14.64 6.79 -8.08
C GLY A 56 14.61 8.22 -7.52
N VAL A 57 13.88 8.41 -6.43
CA VAL A 57 13.80 9.70 -5.72
C VAL A 57 14.95 9.78 -4.74
N PRO A 58 15.78 10.86 -4.76
CA PRO A 58 16.81 11.08 -3.74
C PRO A 58 16.24 11.13 -2.33
N GLU A 59 16.97 10.59 -1.36
CA GLU A 59 16.50 10.49 0.03
C GLU A 59 16.19 11.87 0.62
N GLU A 60 16.99 12.89 0.30
CA GLU A 60 16.81 14.27 0.73
C GLU A 60 15.50 14.86 0.18
N ALA A 61 15.15 14.54 -1.06
CA ALA A 61 13.91 15.00 -1.68
C ALA A 61 12.69 14.30 -1.06
N LYS A 62 12.81 13.01 -0.72
CA LYS A 62 11.77 12.29 0.02
C LYS A 62 11.54 12.90 1.39
N ALA A 63 12.60 13.15 2.15
CA ALA A 63 12.53 13.73 3.48
C ALA A 63 11.91 15.14 3.44
N ALA A 64 12.37 15.98 2.51
CA ALA A 64 11.86 17.35 2.35
C ALA A 64 10.36 17.36 2.03
N LEU A 65 9.91 16.55 1.06
CA LEU A 65 8.50 16.45 0.71
C LEU A 65 7.68 15.90 1.87
N ALA A 66 8.14 14.86 2.54
CA ALA A 66 7.44 14.24 3.64
C ALA A 66 7.19 15.19 4.81
N LEU A 67 8.18 16.00 5.18
CA LEU A 67 8.03 17.02 6.23
C LEU A 67 6.99 18.08 5.82
N ARG A 68 7.00 18.53 4.59
CA ARG A 68 5.99 19.48 4.08
C ARG A 68 4.58 18.90 4.10
N LEU A 69 4.43 17.64 3.70
CA LEU A 69 3.13 16.96 3.77
C LEU A 69 2.66 16.79 5.21
N ALA A 70 3.59 16.57 6.16
CA ALA A 70 3.26 16.48 7.59
C ALA A 70 2.77 17.84 8.14
N GLU A 71 3.42 18.94 7.77
CA GLU A 71 2.99 20.30 8.13
C GLU A 71 1.58 20.60 7.61
N LEU A 72 1.33 20.32 6.32
CA LEU A 72 0.01 20.49 5.70
C LEU A 72 -1.04 19.60 6.36
N GLY A 73 -0.72 18.32 6.61
CA GLY A 73 -1.62 17.41 7.29
C GLY A 73 -2.02 17.91 8.67
N ALA A 74 -1.06 18.37 9.45
CA ALA A 74 -1.28 18.90 10.80
C ALA A 74 -2.23 20.11 10.80
N ALA A 75 -2.15 21.00 9.80
CA ALA A 75 -3.06 22.13 9.64
C ALA A 75 -4.54 21.70 9.48
N HIS A 76 -4.79 20.47 8.99
CA HIS A 76 -6.12 19.90 8.82
C HIS A 76 -6.44 18.78 9.84
N GLY A 77 -5.67 18.68 10.92
CA GLY A 77 -5.87 17.67 11.96
C GLY A 77 -5.56 16.23 11.51
N ILE A 78 -4.73 16.07 10.46
CA ILE A 78 -4.34 14.78 9.90
C ILE A 78 -2.87 14.50 10.24
N GLU A 79 -2.63 13.43 11.01
CA GLU A 79 -1.28 12.93 11.29
C GLU A 79 -0.72 12.20 10.07
N VAL A 80 0.40 12.66 9.53
CA VAL A 80 1.10 12.02 8.41
C VAL A 80 2.20 11.11 8.93
N GLY A 81 2.22 9.87 8.49
CA GLY A 81 3.23 8.88 8.87
C GLY A 81 3.84 8.16 7.67
N GLY A 82 5.13 7.83 7.78
CA GLY A 82 5.85 7.05 6.78
C GLY A 82 5.51 5.56 6.84
N CYS A 83 5.49 4.89 5.68
CA CYS A 83 5.31 3.46 5.59
C CYS A 83 6.39 2.81 4.71
N GLY A 84 7.20 1.96 5.32
CA GLY A 84 8.14 1.08 4.62
C GLY A 84 9.33 1.78 3.96
N ASP A 85 9.65 3.01 4.35
CA ASP A 85 10.75 3.81 3.79
C ASP A 85 11.58 4.39 4.94
N GLY A 86 12.88 4.01 5.00
CA GLY A 86 13.79 4.44 6.07
C GLY A 86 14.03 5.95 6.09
N ALA A 87 14.06 6.60 4.94
CA ALA A 87 14.25 8.05 4.85
C ALA A 87 13.12 8.83 5.55
N LEU A 88 11.90 8.29 5.55
CA LEU A 88 10.77 8.91 6.25
C LEU A 88 10.91 8.75 7.77
N ASP A 89 11.45 7.61 8.21
CA ASP A 89 11.76 7.37 9.62
C ASP A 89 12.85 8.33 10.10
N ASP A 90 13.90 8.52 9.31
CA ASP A 90 15.04 9.40 9.61
C ASP A 90 14.65 10.88 9.59
N ALA A 91 13.68 11.25 8.76
CA ALA A 91 13.07 12.59 8.75
C ALA A 91 12.17 12.87 9.97
N GLY A 92 11.97 11.89 10.85
CA GLY A 92 11.20 12.07 12.09
C GLY A 92 9.68 11.95 11.91
N LEU A 93 9.19 11.43 10.77
CA LEU A 93 7.78 11.14 10.62
C LEU A 93 7.34 10.00 11.55
N ALA A 94 6.07 10.05 11.96
CA ALA A 94 5.50 8.98 12.75
C ALA A 94 5.65 7.62 12.06
N ARG A 95 6.29 6.68 12.74
CA ARG A 95 6.46 5.31 12.23
C ARG A 95 5.16 4.56 12.34
N ALA A 96 4.54 4.27 11.23
CA ALA A 96 3.25 3.61 11.22
C ALA A 96 3.15 2.59 10.09
N GLY A 97 2.47 1.49 10.37
CA GLY A 97 2.14 0.49 9.36
C GLY A 97 0.88 0.86 8.59
N CYS A 98 0.75 0.39 7.34
CA CYS A 98 -0.51 0.45 6.62
C CYS A 98 -1.57 -0.43 7.30
N ILE A 99 -1.13 -1.57 7.87
CA ILE A 99 -1.93 -2.44 8.75
C ILE A 99 -1.48 -2.16 10.19
N ASP A 100 -2.02 -1.09 10.75
CA ASP A 100 -1.64 -0.60 12.08
C ASP A 100 -2.40 -1.37 13.17
N ALA A 101 -1.64 -2.00 14.08
CA ALA A 101 -2.21 -2.77 15.19
C ALA A 101 -3.18 -1.93 16.04
N ALA A 102 -2.86 -0.67 16.31
CA ALA A 102 -3.72 0.18 17.12
C ALA A 102 -5.05 0.51 16.41
N VAL A 103 -5.01 0.67 15.09
CA VAL A 103 -6.22 0.84 14.29
C VAL A 103 -7.06 -0.44 14.29
N VAL A 104 -6.42 -1.60 14.07
CA VAL A 104 -7.10 -2.91 14.12
C VAL A 104 -7.72 -3.15 15.49
N GLU A 105 -6.99 -2.91 16.59
CA GLU A 105 -7.49 -3.06 17.95
C GLU A 105 -8.71 -2.16 18.22
N ARG A 106 -8.65 -0.91 17.79
CA ARG A 106 -9.73 0.05 17.98
C ARG A 106 -11.00 -0.30 17.20
N VAL A 107 -10.84 -0.78 15.96
CA VAL A 107 -11.98 -1.09 15.07
C VAL A 107 -12.57 -2.46 15.38
N ALA A 108 -11.72 -3.46 15.58
CA ALA A 108 -12.16 -4.84 15.79
C ALA A 108 -12.41 -5.20 17.27
N GLY A 109 -11.98 -4.37 18.22
CA GLY A 109 -12.10 -4.65 19.66
C GLY A 109 -11.23 -5.81 20.15
N VAL A 110 -10.25 -6.25 19.35
CA VAL A 110 -9.38 -7.39 19.66
C VAL A 110 -7.92 -6.95 19.68
N ARG A 111 -7.09 -7.62 20.49
CA ARG A 111 -5.65 -7.36 20.48
C ARG A 111 -5.02 -7.85 19.20
N ALA A 112 -4.39 -6.94 18.45
CA ALA A 112 -3.62 -7.28 17.27
C ALA A 112 -2.16 -7.62 17.63
N LYS A 113 -1.60 -8.64 16.99
CA LYS A 113 -0.18 -8.94 17.12
C LYS A 113 0.63 -7.82 16.50
N ARG A 114 1.57 -7.27 17.26
CA ARG A 114 2.56 -6.30 16.77
C ARG A 114 3.76 -7.05 16.25
N ALA A 115 4.15 -6.82 15.01
CA ALA A 115 5.39 -7.39 14.52
C ALA A 115 6.59 -6.63 15.12
N PRO A 116 7.59 -7.30 15.69
CA PRO A 116 8.86 -6.69 15.92
C PRO A 116 9.52 -6.45 14.56
N GLY A 117 9.64 -5.19 14.16
CA GLY A 117 10.38 -4.71 13.00
C GLY A 117 10.38 -5.58 11.75
N GLY A 118 9.72 -5.13 10.69
CA GLY A 118 10.09 -5.54 9.35
C GLY A 118 9.61 -6.88 8.83
N ALA A 119 8.35 -7.23 9.00
CA ALA A 119 7.81 -8.51 8.49
C ALA A 119 7.89 -8.67 6.96
N ARG A 120 7.95 -7.58 6.17
CA ARG A 120 7.96 -7.65 4.70
C ARG A 120 9.06 -6.83 4.03
N ARG A 121 9.49 -5.73 4.66
CA ARG A 121 10.61 -4.87 4.24
C ARG A 121 11.26 -4.34 5.49
N GLY A 122 12.55 -4.05 5.48
CA GLY A 122 13.30 -3.66 6.68
C GLY A 122 12.67 -2.56 7.53
N ALA A 123 12.02 -1.59 6.92
CA ALA A 123 11.31 -0.49 7.60
C ALA A 123 9.79 -0.73 7.78
N CYS A 124 9.25 -1.89 7.41
CA CYS A 124 7.82 -2.18 7.53
C CYS A 124 7.39 -2.34 8.98
N ARG A 125 6.30 -1.67 9.37
CA ARG A 125 5.70 -1.70 10.72
C ARG A 125 4.30 -2.32 10.74
N CYS A 126 3.88 -2.95 9.65
CA CYS A 126 2.57 -3.59 9.57
C CYS A 126 2.45 -4.77 10.54
N SER A 127 1.26 -4.94 11.09
CA SER A 127 0.89 -6.16 11.80
C SER A 127 1.00 -7.37 10.87
N PRO A 128 1.26 -8.58 11.40
CA PRO A 128 1.22 -9.80 10.62
C PRO A 128 -0.11 -9.91 9.87
N SER A 129 -0.05 -10.20 8.60
CA SER A 129 -1.24 -10.30 7.73
C SER A 129 -0.98 -11.27 6.59
N VAL A 130 -2.02 -11.88 6.10
CA VAL A 130 -2.00 -12.74 4.91
C VAL A 130 -2.48 -11.92 3.73
N ASP A 131 -1.75 -11.97 2.62
CA ASP A 131 -2.18 -11.37 1.37
C ASP A 131 -3.15 -12.34 0.68
N ILE A 132 -4.37 -11.88 0.50
CA ILE A 132 -5.43 -12.63 -0.19
C ILE A 132 -5.60 -12.18 -1.64
N GLY A 133 -4.75 -11.25 -2.11
CA GLY A 133 -4.77 -10.77 -3.48
C GLY A 133 -4.21 -11.79 -4.47
N THR A 134 -4.64 -11.69 -5.73
CA THR A 134 -4.06 -12.46 -6.81
C THR A 134 -3.50 -11.55 -7.91
N TYR A 135 -2.40 -11.98 -8.54
CA TYR A 135 -1.71 -11.22 -9.59
C TYR A 135 -2.49 -11.25 -10.91
N ASP A 136 -2.26 -10.24 -11.75
CA ASP A 136 -2.80 -10.15 -13.10
C ASP A 136 -4.34 -10.08 -13.20
N THR A 137 -4.99 -9.57 -12.15
CA THR A 137 -6.45 -9.42 -12.08
C THR A 137 -6.97 -7.99 -12.18
N CYS A 138 -6.09 -6.98 -12.14
CA CYS A 138 -6.49 -5.57 -12.16
C CYS A 138 -6.38 -4.98 -13.57
N ALA A 139 -7.45 -4.35 -14.05
CA ALA A 139 -7.52 -3.75 -15.38
C ALA A 139 -7.04 -2.28 -15.44
N ASN A 140 -6.57 -1.68 -14.33
CA ASN A 140 -6.25 -0.25 -14.27
C ASN A 140 -5.05 0.20 -15.10
N GLY A 141 -4.15 -0.69 -15.50
CA GLY A 141 -3.00 -0.36 -16.34
C GLY A 141 -1.95 0.56 -15.74
N CYS A 142 -1.84 0.65 -14.42
CA CYS A 142 -0.85 1.49 -13.77
C CYS A 142 0.57 1.11 -14.21
N VAL A 143 1.30 2.05 -14.80
CA VAL A 143 2.65 1.81 -15.35
C VAL A 143 3.66 1.31 -14.31
N TYR A 144 3.47 1.63 -13.05
CA TYR A 144 4.30 1.20 -11.92
C TYR A 144 3.75 -0.04 -11.19
N CYS A 145 2.75 -0.72 -11.73
CA CYS A 145 2.18 -1.88 -11.07
C CYS A 145 3.13 -3.08 -11.13
N TYR A 146 3.49 -3.62 -9.96
CA TYR A 146 4.28 -4.85 -9.85
C TYR A 146 3.41 -6.11 -9.83
N ALA A 147 2.11 -5.96 -9.52
CA ALA A 147 1.16 -7.07 -9.46
C ALA A 147 0.60 -7.43 -10.84
N ASN A 148 0.58 -6.48 -11.77
CA ASN A 148 0.23 -6.69 -13.17
C ASN A 148 1.40 -6.21 -14.05
N PRO A 149 2.55 -6.88 -14.06
CA PRO A 149 3.72 -6.37 -14.74
C PRO A 149 3.55 -6.28 -16.26
N GLY A 150 2.57 -6.94 -16.82
CA GLY A 150 2.46 -7.13 -18.26
C GLY A 150 3.54 -8.06 -18.79
N THR A 151 3.43 -8.45 -20.04
CA THR A 151 4.51 -9.12 -20.79
C THR A 151 5.07 -8.16 -21.82
N SER A 152 6.21 -8.51 -22.42
CA SER A 152 6.76 -7.75 -23.55
C SER A 152 5.78 -7.64 -24.75
N ALA A 153 4.78 -8.50 -24.81
CA ALA A 153 3.76 -8.56 -25.86
C ALA A 153 2.42 -7.88 -25.47
N ALA A 154 2.24 -7.54 -24.20
CA ALA A 154 1.00 -6.89 -23.73
C ALA A 154 1.32 -5.61 -22.95
N PRO A 155 0.55 -4.53 -23.15
CA PRO A 155 0.69 -3.31 -22.36
C PRO A 155 0.58 -3.61 -20.86
N CYS A 156 1.28 -2.82 -20.05
CA CYS A 156 1.09 -2.86 -18.61
C CYS A 156 -0.39 -2.68 -18.26
N GLY A 157 -0.89 -3.55 -17.41
CA GLY A 157 -2.29 -3.54 -16.99
C GLY A 157 -3.25 -4.30 -17.90
N ALA A 158 -2.76 -5.06 -18.86
CA ALA A 158 -3.58 -6.11 -19.44
C ALA A 158 -3.81 -7.17 -18.35
N ALA A 159 -4.95 -7.07 -17.66
CA ALA A 159 -5.41 -8.15 -16.80
C ALA A 159 -5.48 -9.43 -17.62
N ASP A 160 -5.07 -10.54 -17.06
CA ASP A 160 -5.25 -11.83 -17.71
C ASP A 160 -6.77 -12.11 -17.81
N PRO A 161 -7.35 -12.09 -19.05
CA PRO A 161 -8.78 -12.31 -19.18
C PRO A 161 -9.23 -13.67 -18.63
N TRP A 162 -8.31 -14.64 -18.58
CA TRP A 162 -8.57 -15.96 -18.01
C TRP A 162 -8.79 -15.88 -16.50
N ARG A 163 -7.97 -15.15 -15.77
CA ARG A 163 -8.10 -14.98 -14.31
C ARG A 163 -9.35 -14.20 -13.95
N LEU A 164 -9.69 -13.16 -14.70
CA LEU A 164 -10.92 -12.41 -14.48
C LEU A 164 -12.20 -13.23 -14.74
N ARG A 165 -12.16 -14.15 -15.71
CA ARG A 165 -13.30 -15.05 -16.00
C ARG A 165 -13.53 -16.10 -14.91
N ARG A 166 -12.53 -16.38 -14.09
CA ARG A 166 -12.61 -17.32 -12.95
C ARG A 166 -13.10 -16.66 -11.67
N TYR A 167 -13.42 -15.37 -11.71
CA TYR A 167 -13.97 -14.71 -10.54
C TYR A 167 -15.39 -15.20 -10.27
N ASP A 168 -15.54 -15.89 -9.14
CA ASP A 168 -16.82 -16.30 -8.58
C ASP A 168 -16.93 -15.73 -7.16
N PRO A 169 -17.91 -14.85 -6.88
CA PRO A 169 -18.09 -14.27 -5.56
C PRO A 169 -18.47 -15.30 -4.49
N ALA A 170 -18.94 -16.50 -4.88
CA ALA A 170 -19.26 -17.60 -3.97
C ALA A 170 -18.06 -18.52 -3.72
N SER A 171 -16.98 -18.42 -4.51
CA SER A 171 -15.78 -19.22 -4.34
C SER A 171 -14.99 -18.76 -3.11
N PRO A 172 -14.45 -19.69 -2.29
CA PRO A 172 -13.53 -19.37 -1.22
C PRO A 172 -12.15 -18.90 -1.73
N MET A 173 -11.88 -19.05 -3.04
CA MET A 173 -10.61 -18.69 -3.67
C MET A 173 -10.81 -17.57 -4.70
N LEU A 174 -9.91 -16.58 -4.65
CA LEU A 174 -9.96 -15.43 -5.55
C LEU A 174 -9.38 -15.80 -6.92
N CYS A 175 -10.24 -15.92 -7.93
CA CYS A 175 -9.88 -16.22 -9.32
C CYS A 175 -9.04 -17.50 -9.47
N ASP A 176 -9.26 -18.51 -8.62
CA ASP A 176 -8.54 -19.76 -8.64
C ASP A 176 -9.44 -20.91 -8.18
N GLU A 177 -9.00 -22.17 -8.35
CA GLU A 177 -9.69 -23.38 -7.95
C GLU A 177 -8.67 -24.35 -7.36
N LEU A 178 -9.09 -25.11 -6.33
CA LEU A 178 -8.29 -26.23 -5.83
C LEU A 178 -8.30 -27.36 -6.84
N THR A 179 -7.11 -27.89 -7.11
CA THR A 179 -6.93 -29.07 -7.96
C THR A 179 -6.54 -30.28 -7.10
N PRO A 180 -6.68 -31.51 -7.61
CA PRO A 180 -6.25 -32.71 -6.87
C PRO A 180 -4.76 -32.72 -6.50
N ASP A 181 -3.94 -31.94 -7.19
CA ASP A 181 -2.50 -31.87 -6.97
C ASP A 181 -2.10 -30.81 -5.93
N ASP A 182 -3.05 -30.00 -5.45
CA ASP A 182 -2.79 -28.97 -4.46
C ASP A 182 -2.71 -29.58 -3.04
N THR A 183 -1.72 -29.12 -2.30
CA THR A 183 -1.59 -29.47 -0.88
C THR A 183 -2.29 -28.39 -0.05
N VAL A 184 -3.32 -28.79 0.68
CA VAL A 184 -4.04 -27.89 1.60
C VAL A 184 -3.53 -28.11 3.01
N GLU A 185 -2.92 -27.07 3.58
CA GLU A 185 -2.45 -27.09 4.98
C GLU A 185 -3.30 -26.17 5.85
N GLU A 186 -3.62 -26.61 7.06
CA GLU A 186 -4.33 -25.79 8.03
C GLU A 186 -3.41 -24.66 8.53
N CYS A 187 -3.81 -23.42 8.31
CA CYS A 187 -3.06 -22.28 8.78
C CYS A 187 -3.29 -22.06 10.29
N ALA A 188 -2.32 -22.43 11.12
CA ALA A 188 -2.38 -22.29 12.57
C ALA A 188 -2.55 -20.82 13.04
N SER A 189 -2.25 -19.84 12.19
CA SER A 189 -2.43 -18.41 12.49
C SER A 189 -3.83 -17.89 12.22
N ALA A 190 -4.68 -18.67 11.57
CA ALA A 190 -6.04 -18.29 11.18
C ALA A 190 -7.09 -18.52 12.28
N LYS A 191 -6.71 -18.75 13.52
CA LYS A 191 -7.66 -18.70 14.64
C LYS A 191 -8.14 -17.25 14.78
N LEU A 192 -9.17 -16.92 14.01
CA LEU A 192 -9.93 -15.70 14.24
C LEU A 192 -10.50 -15.78 15.67
N PRO A 193 -10.41 -14.69 16.46
CA PRO A 193 -11.18 -14.64 17.71
C PRO A 193 -12.65 -14.81 17.37
N GLU A 194 -13.40 -15.42 18.29
CA GLU A 194 -14.87 -15.53 18.18
C GLU A 194 -15.46 -14.19 17.73
N ALA A 195 -16.45 -14.29 16.85
CA ALA A 195 -16.97 -13.19 16.03
C ALA A 195 -16.94 -11.82 16.71
N PRO A 196 -16.37 -10.80 16.05
CA PRO A 196 -16.36 -9.46 16.61
C PRO A 196 -17.79 -8.98 16.88
N PRO A 197 -18.01 -8.12 17.88
CA PRO A 197 -19.32 -7.54 18.12
C PRO A 197 -19.80 -6.87 16.84
N ARG A 198 -21.07 -7.04 16.50
CA ARG A 198 -21.65 -6.45 15.29
C ARG A 198 -21.40 -4.95 15.29
N LEU A 199 -20.82 -4.45 14.21
CA LEU A 199 -20.48 -3.04 14.02
C LEU A 199 -21.72 -2.15 13.74
N PHE A 200 -22.93 -2.76 13.69
CA PHE A 200 -24.22 -2.08 13.49
C PHE A 200 -25.30 -2.77 14.31
#